data_f4c79b3f101846b70af508530ab8d462
#
_entry.id   f4c79b3f101846b70af508530ab8d462
#
_cell.length_a   1.000
_cell.length_b   1.000
_cell.length_c   1.000
_cell.angle_alpha   90.00
_cell.angle_beta   90.00
_cell.angle_gamma   90.00
#
_symmetry.space_group_name_H-M   'P 1'
#
loop_
_entity.id
_entity.type
_entity.pdbx_description
1 polymer ?
#
loop_
_entity_poly.entity_id
_entity_poly.type
_entity_poly.pdbx_seq_one_letter_code
_entity_poly.pdbx_strand_id
1 'polypeptide(L)'
;MRRIKRISAWILTLAILLTLTVPALAASSVQNEVQGSAAYMVSAVKAPEVGSIGGEWAVIGLARSGYSVPADYYDEYYTRVEKYVKNCSGVLHERKYTEYSRVVLALTAIGRDPSNVAGYNLLMPLGDFDKTIWQGLNGPIWALIALDSGNYEIPKNPAAKTQATRQLYIDEIIKNQMKDGGWSLTGTGDSDVDISAMALQALAKYQDQKAVKTATDSALTWLSKNQDSKGGFASWGTTNVESVAQVIVALCELGISLDDSRFVKNGHTLTENLLSFRQSNGGFYHVLDGSDGNNQMSAEQGFYALVAIDRAANGQNSLYRMSDVTKNTSKPATSVSKGNVDASVSVPGVTAPGTTFTDIKNHANKAAIEELASRGIINGMGKGTFMPNKTMTRAEFAAIVTRALGLAAKDTKVFTDVPSSKWYAGYIGTANSSGIVNGVGSGKFNPDGTITRQEAAAMVARAAKLCGLDTSMDAASVKDMLAQFGDYRSVASWAKEPMAFCYSVNILDQSDLNIEPTKAILRCEIAQMLYNMLSAAELI
;
A
#
# COMPACT_ATOMS: atom_id res chain seq x y z
N MET A 1 35.34 60.86 9.93
CA MET A 1 35.64 59.41 9.90
C MET A 1 34.88 58.60 10.98
N ARG A 2 34.71 59.04 12.25
CA ARG A 2 33.97 58.25 13.26
C ARG A 2 32.45 58.08 13.02
N ARG A 3 31.77 59.05 12.35
CA ARG A 3 30.32 58.94 12.04
C ARG A 3 30.01 57.98 10.90
N ILE A 4 30.88 57.88 9.90
CA ILE A 4 30.70 56.96 8.76
C ILE A 4 30.88 55.48 9.20
N LYS A 5 31.82 55.21 10.14
CA LYS A 5 32.01 53.85 10.67
C LYS A 5 30.82 53.32 11.50
N ARG A 6 30.07 54.24 12.17
CA ARG A 6 28.85 53.88 12.93
C ARG A 6 27.67 53.55 12.02
N ILE A 7 27.51 54.28 10.91
CA ILE A 7 26.45 54.03 9.93
C ILE A 7 26.68 52.68 9.23
N SER A 8 27.93 52.36 8.84
CA SER A 8 28.27 51.07 8.24
C SER A 8 28.06 49.87 9.18
N ALA A 9 28.29 50.04 10.50
CA ALA A 9 28.01 49.02 11.49
C ALA A 9 26.50 48.75 11.65
N TRP A 10 25.67 49.80 11.62
CA TRP A 10 24.21 49.64 11.71
C TRP A 10 23.60 48.99 10.45
N ILE A 11 24.09 49.31 9.26
CA ILE A 11 23.65 48.69 8.01
C ILE A 11 24.05 47.23 7.97
N LEU A 12 25.25 46.85 8.46
CA LEU A 12 25.69 45.48 8.52
C LEU A 12 24.89 44.63 9.56
N THR A 13 24.55 45.25 10.71
CA THR A 13 23.73 44.61 11.75
C THR A 13 22.28 44.41 11.27
N LEU A 14 21.73 45.37 10.51
CA LEU A 14 20.39 45.27 9.94
C LEU A 14 20.32 44.23 8.81
N ALA A 15 21.37 44.11 7.98
CA ALA A 15 21.47 43.09 6.94
C ALA A 15 21.60 41.68 7.52
N ILE A 16 22.35 41.50 8.64
CA ILE A 16 22.45 40.24 9.34
C ILE A 16 21.14 39.84 10.03
N LEU A 17 20.40 40.83 10.61
CA LEU A 17 19.07 40.61 11.17
C LEU A 17 18.02 40.23 10.13
N LEU A 18 18.07 40.78 8.91
CA LEU A 18 17.17 40.45 7.80
C LEU A 18 17.46 39.06 7.21
N THR A 19 18.71 38.60 7.21
CA THR A 19 19.06 37.28 6.72
C THR A 19 18.75 36.15 7.71
N LEU A 20 18.59 36.47 9.00
CA LEU A 20 18.22 35.50 10.05
C LEU A 20 16.70 35.35 10.21
N THR A 21 15.88 36.26 9.68
CA THR A 21 14.42 36.21 9.85
C THR A 21 13.70 35.48 8.72
N VAL A 22 14.26 35.43 7.52
CA VAL A 22 13.63 34.77 6.36
C VAL A 22 13.52 33.24 6.53
N PRO A 23 14.54 32.51 7.01
CA PRO A 23 14.39 31.07 7.27
C PRO A 23 13.38 30.76 8.39
N ALA A 24 13.32 31.58 9.43
CA ALA A 24 12.42 31.38 10.57
C ALA A 24 10.94 31.60 10.21
N LEU A 25 10.62 32.56 9.32
CA LEU A 25 9.26 32.73 8.83
C LEU A 25 8.81 31.61 7.89
N ALA A 26 9.68 31.14 7.01
CA ALA A 26 9.39 30.02 6.12
C ALA A 26 9.22 28.71 6.92
N ALA A 27 10.06 28.45 7.91
CA ALA A 27 9.95 27.29 8.79
C ALA A 27 8.64 27.31 9.59
N SER A 28 8.21 28.46 10.12
CA SER A 28 6.94 28.58 10.86
C SER A 28 5.71 28.36 9.98
N SER A 29 5.77 28.68 8.68
CA SER A 29 4.67 28.45 7.74
C SER A 29 4.50 26.96 7.43
N VAL A 30 5.59 26.24 7.15
CA VAL A 30 5.53 24.79 6.85
C VAL A 30 5.06 24.01 8.08
N GLN A 31 5.50 24.38 9.28
CA GLN A 31 5.05 23.73 10.51
C GLN A 31 3.52 23.83 10.70
N ASN A 32 2.91 24.99 10.38
CA ASN A 32 1.46 25.12 10.44
C ASN A 32 0.74 24.21 9.45
N GLU A 33 1.30 24.04 8.24
CA GLU A 33 0.77 23.14 7.24
C GLU A 33 0.89 21.66 7.68
N VAL A 34 2.00 21.29 8.31
CA VAL A 34 2.18 19.96 8.94
C VAL A 34 1.11 19.72 10.00
N GLN A 35 0.88 20.67 10.92
CA GLN A 35 -0.14 20.53 11.96
C GLN A 35 -1.55 20.39 11.39
N GLY A 36 -1.90 21.17 10.37
CA GLY A 36 -3.20 21.08 9.69
C GLY A 36 -3.40 19.74 8.98
N SER A 37 -2.37 19.27 8.28
CA SER A 37 -2.45 17.96 7.59
C SER A 37 -2.40 16.78 8.56
N ALA A 38 -1.69 16.89 9.68
CA ALA A 38 -1.71 15.89 10.75
C ALA A 38 -3.11 15.78 11.40
N ALA A 39 -3.77 16.90 11.68
CA ALA A 39 -5.14 16.91 12.20
C ALA A 39 -6.12 16.24 11.22
N TYR A 40 -6.00 16.54 9.92
CA TYR A 40 -6.76 15.84 8.88
C TYR A 40 -6.48 14.34 8.91
N MET A 41 -5.20 13.93 8.93
CA MET A 41 -4.80 12.53 8.90
C MET A 41 -5.37 11.72 10.09
N VAL A 42 -5.31 12.26 11.31
CA VAL A 42 -5.94 11.63 12.49
C VAL A 42 -7.45 11.48 12.31
N SER A 43 -8.11 12.46 11.68
CA SER A 43 -9.56 12.40 11.46
C SER A 43 -9.96 11.42 10.34
N ALA A 44 -9.13 11.29 9.31
CA ALA A 44 -9.35 10.40 8.16
C ALA A 44 -8.97 8.96 8.48
N VAL A 45 -7.86 8.75 9.21
CA VAL A 45 -7.33 7.43 9.59
C VAL A 45 -7.44 7.27 11.11
N LYS A 46 -8.67 7.07 11.59
CA LYS A 46 -8.93 6.92 13.04
C LYS A 46 -8.39 5.61 13.60
N ALA A 47 -8.34 4.58 12.79
CA ALA A 47 -7.97 3.22 13.17
C ALA A 47 -7.05 2.63 12.09
N PRO A 48 -5.76 2.99 12.06
CA PRO A 48 -4.85 2.49 11.02
C PRO A 48 -4.73 0.97 11.07
N GLU A 49 -4.80 0.34 9.89
CA GLU A 49 -4.65 -1.12 9.71
C GLU A 49 -3.29 -1.43 9.05
N VAL A 50 -2.96 -2.73 8.93
CA VAL A 50 -1.83 -3.15 8.09
C VAL A 50 -2.24 -2.99 6.62
N GLY A 51 -1.66 -2.02 5.94
CA GLY A 51 -2.01 -1.71 4.56
C GLY A 51 -1.40 -0.41 4.06
N SER A 52 -1.27 -0.29 2.74
CA SER A 52 -0.61 0.87 2.11
C SER A 52 -1.44 2.15 2.28
N ILE A 53 -2.76 2.08 2.16
CA ILE A 53 -3.67 3.23 2.27
C ILE A 53 -4.42 3.13 3.59
N GLY A 54 -4.46 4.21 4.37
CA GLY A 54 -5.07 4.21 5.71
C GLY A 54 -4.30 3.40 6.75
N GLY A 55 -3.04 3.09 6.49
CA GLY A 55 -2.17 2.25 7.31
C GLY A 55 -0.81 2.87 7.60
N GLU A 56 0.24 2.17 7.20
CA GLU A 56 1.61 2.49 7.60
C GLU A 56 2.05 3.90 7.21
N TRP A 57 1.67 4.43 6.04
CA TRP A 57 2.11 5.77 5.61
C TRP A 57 1.53 6.88 6.48
N ALA A 58 0.25 6.74 6.88
CA ALA A 58 -0.37 7.65 7.84
C ALA A 58 0.35 7.58 9.19
N VAL A 59 0.66 6.37 9.69
CA VAL A 59 1.36 6.15 10.97
C VAL A 59 2.76 6.76 10.93
N ILE A 60 3.53 6.53 9.85
CA ILE A 60 4.89 7.09 9.68
C ILE A 60 4.83 8.62 9.69
N GLY A 61 3.95 9.21 8.85
CA GLY A 61 3.80 10.65 8.79
C GLY A 61 3.45 11.27 10.14
N LEU A 62 2.46 10.72 10.84
CA LEU A 62 2.04 11.19 12.17
C LEU A 62 3.15 11.04 13.22
N ALA A 63 3.80 9.87 13.29
CA ALA A 63 4.86 9.62 14.26
C ALA A 63 6.09 10.52 14.06
N ARG A 64 6.37 10.89 12.81
CA ARG A 64 7.51 11.75 12.46
C ARG A 64 7.19 13.24 12.49
N SER A 65 5.90 13.65 12.54
CA SER A 65 5.45 15.05 12.51
C SER A 65 5.57 15.80 13.85
N GLY A 66 5.71 15.08 14.95
CA GLY A 66 5.62 15.67 16.30
C GLY A 66 4.19 16.10 16.69
N TYR A 67 3.17 15.75 15.90
CA TYR A 67 1.78 16.02 16.23
C TYR A 67 1.29 15.11 17.35
N SER A 68 0.51 15.64 18.28
CA SER A 68 -0.08 14.87 19.37
C SER A 68 -1.31 14.11 18.88
N VAL A 69 -1.16 12.80 18.68
CA VAL A 69 -2.28 11.89 18.36
C VAL A 69 -3.02 11.47 19.64
N PRO A 70 -4.24 10.86 19.55
CA PRO A 70 -4.90 10.21 20.69
C PRO A 70 -3.95 9.25 21.43
N ALA A 71 -4.07 9.14 22.76
CA ALA A 71 -3.10 8.45 23.61
C ALA A 71 -2.80 7.00 23.20
N ASP A 72 -3.81 6.29 22.72
CA ASP A 72 -3.78 4.85 22.39
C ASP A 72 -3.56 4.60 20.89
N TYR A 73 -3.48 5.65 20.06
CA TYR A 73 -3.47 5.56 18.60
C TYR A 73 -2.40 4.59 18.06
N TYR A 74 -1.15 4.73 18.53
CA TYR A 74 -0.05 3.86 18.10
C TYR A 74 -0.08 2.49 18.77
N ASP A 75 -0.57 2.39 19.99
CA ASP A 75 -0.68 1.13 20.71
C ASP A 75 -1.80 0.26 20.12
N GLU A 76 -2.91 0.86 19.70
CA GLU A 76 -3.97 0.18 18.96
C GLU A 76 -3.50 -0.27 17.58
N TYR A 77 -2.77 0.59 16.85
CA TYR A 77 -2.16 0.19 15.58
C TYR A 77 -1.22 -1.01 15.79
N TYR A 78 -0.33 -0.96 16.78
CA TYR A 78 0.58 -2.06 17.07
C TYR A 78 -0.17 -3.35 17.41
N THR A 79 -1.26 -3.28 18.17
CA THR A 79 -2.12 -4.42 18.48
C THR A 79 -2.70 -5.05 17.22
N ARG A 80 -3.15 -4.24 16.25
CA ARG A 80 -3.64 -4.71 14.94
C ARG A 80 -2.52 -5.37 14.13
N VAL A 81 -1.31 -4.81 14.16
CA VAL A 81 -0.12 -5.42 13.52
C VAL A 81 0.19 -6.77 14.15
N GLU A 82 0.23 -6.88 15.49
CA GLU A 82 0.48 -8.16 16.18
C GLU A 82 -0.56 -9.22 15.80
N LYS A 83 -1.84 -8.83 15.77
CA LYS A 83 -2.94 -9.70 15.35
C LYS A 83 -2.78 -10.16 13.91
N TYR A 84 -2.50 -9.23 13.00
CA TYR A 84 -2.29 -9.52 11.58
C TYR A 84 -1.12 -10.49 11.37
N VAL A 85 0.05 -10.17 11.95
CA VAL A 85 1.26 -11.01 11.88
C VAL A 85 1.03 -12.40 12.43
N LYS A 86 0.30 -12.52 13.54
CA LYS A 86 -0.05 -13.81 14.13
C LYS A 86 -0.98 -14.62 13.22
N ASN A 87 -1.99 -13.98 12.63
CA ASN A 87 -2.97 -14.64 11.77
C ASN A 87 -2.33 -15.19 10.48
N CYS A 88 -1.35 -14.48 9.92
CA CYS A 88 -0.60 -14.95 8.75
C CYS A 88 0.67 -15.74 9.11
N SER A 89 0.84 -16.15 10.39
CA SER A 89 2.00 -16.92 10.87
C SER A 89 3.35 -16.27 10.52
N GLY A 90 3.41 -14.93 10.53
CA GLY A 90 4.61 -14.15 10.22
C GLY A 90 4.89 -13.98 8.72
N VAL A 91 4.08 -14.56 7.82
CA VAL A 91 4.21 -14.41 6.38
C VAL A 91 3.26 -13.32 5.91
N LEU A 92 3.74 -12.05 5.92
CA LEU A 92 2.91 -10.91 5.51
C LEU A 92 2.50 -11.04 4.04
N HIS A 93 3.42 -11.51 3.20
CA HIS A 93 3.18 -11.78 1.80
C HIS A 93 4.24 -12.77 1.24
N GLU A 94 3.83 -13.70 0.37
CA GLU A 94 4.72 -14.71 -0.20
C GLU A 94 5.75 -14.15 -1.20
N ARG A 95 5.41 -13.06 -1.89
CA ARG A 95 6.20 -12.46 -2.97
C ARG A 95 6.46 -10.97 -2.79
N LYS A 96 5.53 -10.21 -2.20
CA LYS A 96 5.61 -8.75 -2.09
C LYS A 96 6.34 -8.36 -0.81
N TYR A 97 7.68 -8.34 -0.87
CA TYR A 97 8.52 -8.10 0.31
C TYR A 97 8.55 -6.63 0.73
N THR A 98 8.02 -5.71 -0.09
CA THR A 98 7.73 -4.33 0.32
C THR A 98 6.71 -4.26 1.46
N GLU A 99 5.85 -5.29 1.65
CA GLU A 99 4.94 -5.36 2.80
C GLU A 99 5.72 -5.40 4.13
N TYR A 100 6.77 -6.23 4.19
CA TYR A 100 7.65 -6.28 5.37
C TYR A 100 8.36 -4.93 5.57
N SER A 101 8.90 -4.35 4.49
CA SER A 101 9.62 -3.07 4.56
C SER A 101 8.73 -1.96 5.11
N ARG A 102 7.48 -1.87 4.65
CA ARG A 102 6.52 -0.84 5.07
C ARG A 102 6.13 -1.01 6.54
N VAL A 103 5.81 -2.23 6.98
CA VAL A 103 5.49 -2.51 8.39
C VAL A 103 6.70 -2.25 9.28
N VAL A 104 7.92 -2.65 8.87
CA VAL A 104 9.16 -2.37 9.61
C VAL A 104 9.34 -0.85 9.79
N LEU A 105 9.13 -0.05 8.75
CA LEU A 105 9.22 1.41 8.82
C LEU A 105 8.22 2.01 9.82
N ALA A 106 6.96 1.59 9.76
CA ALA A 106 5.92 2.10 10.67
C ALA A 106 6.21 1.70 12.13
N LEU A 107 6.62 0.46 12.38
CA LEU A 107 6.99 0.00 13.72
C LEU A 107 8.20 0.77 14.24
N THR A 108 9.22 1.00 13.40
CA THR A 108 10.38 1.81 13.77
C THR A 108 9.97 3.24 14.13
N ALA A 109 9.06 3.85 13.34
CA ALA A 109 8.59 5.22 13.57
C ALA A 109 7.86 5.39 14.91
N ILE A 110 7.15 4.36 15.39
CA ILE A 110 6.47 4.37 16.70
C ILE A 110 7.28 3.74 17.84
N GLY A 111 8.56 3.43 17.58
CA GLY A 111 9.49 2.88 18.58
C GLY A 111 9.28 1.41 18.93
N ARG A 112 8.49 0.66 18.15
CA ARG A 112 8.29 -0.79 18.34
C ARG A 112 9.35 -1.60 17.62
N ASP A 113 9.67 -2.77 18.16
CA ASP A 113 10.73 -3.65 17.65
C ASP A 113 10.19 -4.58 16.54
N PRO A 114 10.57 -4.38 15.25
CA PRO A 114 10.14 -5.24 14.16
C PRO A 114 10.80 -6.63 14.16
N SER A 115 11.83 -6.85 14.98
CA SER A 115 12.47 -8.16 15.08
C SER A 115 11.69 -9.16 15.94
N ASN A 116 10.67 -8.69 16.66
CA ASN A 116 9.84 -9.54 17.51
C ASN A 116 8.40 -9.02 17.59
N VAL A 117 7.60 -9.32 16.56
CA VAL A 117 6.18 -8.97 16.50
C VAL A 117 5.35 -10.23 16.67
N ALA A 118 4.65 -10.38 17.78
CA ALA A 118 3.90 -11.59 18.12
C ALA A 118 4.73 -12.89 18.03
N GLY A 119 6.04 -12.81 18.27
CA GLY A 119 7.00 -13.92 18.19
C GLY A 119 7.65 -14.12 16.80
N TYR A 120 7.34 -13.29 15.82
CA TYR A 120 7.90 -13.34 14.46
C TYR A 120 8.90 -12.20 14.23
N ASN A 121 9.97 -12.50 13.50
CA ASN A 121 10.96 -11.50 13.09
C ASN A 121 10.66 -11.00 11.66
N LEU A 122 10.12 -9.80 11.54
CA LEU A 122 9.74 -9.21 10.24
C LEU A 122 10.95 -8.69 9.44
N LEU A 123 12.14 -8.65 10.02
CA LEU A 123 13.38 -8.37 9.29
C LEU A 123 13.94 -9.61 8.57
N MET A 124 13.54 -10.83 9.01
CA MET A 124 14.05 -12.07 8.45
C MET A 124 13.83 -12.23 6.95
N PRO A 125 12.65 -11.91 6.40
CA PRO A 125 12.39 -11.97 4.95
C PRO A 125 13.30 -11.05 4.15
N LEU A 126 13.69 -9.88 4.68
CA LEU A 126 14.61 -8.95 4.03
C LEU A 126 16.06 -9.48 3.97
N GLY A 127 16.33 -10.65 4.55
CA GLY A 127 17.56 -11.41 4.37
C GLY A 127 17.57 -12.31 3.13
N ASP A 128 16.45 -12.44 2.41
CA ASP A 128 16.34 -13.21 1.17
C ASP A 128 16.41 -12.26 -0.04
N PHE A 129 17.59 -12.22 -0.69
CA PHE A 129 17.83 -11.32 -1.82
C PHE A 129 16.93 -11.66 -3.02
N ASP A 130 16.87 -12.93 -3.41
CA ASP A 130 16.16 -13.35 -4.61
C ASP A 130 14.65 -13.05 -4.51
N LYS A 131 14.06 -13.24 -3.35
CA LYS A 131 12.65 -12.92 -3.11
C LYS A 131 12.40 -11.41 -3.00
N THR A 132 13.33 -10.68 -2.40
CA THR A 132 13.18 -9.22 -2.26
C THR A 132 13.21 -8.52 -3.63
N ILE A 133 14.10 -8.91 -4.54
CA ILE A 133 14.19 -8.30 -5.87
C ILE A 133 13.09 -8.76 -6.84
N TRP A 134 12.27 -9.71 -6.46
CA TRP A 134 11.21 -10.26 -7.32
C TRP A 134 10.20 -9.19 -7.78
N GLN A 135 9.95 -8.16 -6.97
CA GLN A 135 9.07 -7.03 -7.30
C GLN A 135 9.75 -5.93 -8.14
N GLY A 136 10.84 -6.22 -8.84
CA GLY A 136 11.63 -5.19 -9.49
C GLY A 136 12.31 -4.28 -8.46
N LEU A 137 12.58 -3.04 -8.84
CA LEU A 137 13.38 -2.11 -8.01
C LEU A 137 12.70 -1.68 -6.71
N ASN A 138 11.38 -1.76 -6.60
CA ASN A 138 10.70 -1.49 -5.32
C ASN A 138 11.22 -2.38 -4.19
N GLY A 139 11.56 -3.65 -4.48
CA GLY A 139 12.09 -4.58 -3.49
C GLY A 139 13.37 -4.09 -2.81
N PRO A 140 14.49 -3.96 -3.52
CA PRO A 140 15.77 -3.54 -2.93
C PRO A 140 15.74 -2.10 -2.40
N ILE A 141 14.99 -1.19 -3.02
CA ILE A 141 14.82 0.19 -2.56
C ILE A 141 14.20 0.21 -1.15
N TRP A 142 13.01 -0.37 -0.99
CA TRP A 142 12.31 -0.33 0.29
C TRP A 142 12.95 -1.21 1.35
N ALA A 143 13.64 -2.29 0.96
CA ALA A 143 14.44 -3.10 1.90
C ALA A 143 15.59 -2.28 2.51
N LEU A 144 16.34 -1.51 1.70
CA LEU A 144 17.40 -0.62 2.20
C LEU A 144 16.83 0.44 3.14
N ILE A 145 15.76 1.14 2.73
CA ILE A 145 15.15 2.20 3.53
C ILE A 145 14.68 1.63 4.89
N ALA A 146 14.01 0.48 4.89
CA ALA A 146 13.52 -0.16 6.10
C ALA A 146 14.67 -0.61 7.03
N LEU A 147 15.68 -1.28 6.48
CA LEU A 147 16.84 -1.75 7.25
C LEU A 147 17.66 -0.59 7.83
N ASP A 148 17.74 0.52 7.11
CA ASP A 148 18.51 1.69 7.51
C ASP A 148 17.75 2.61 8.47
N SER A 149 16.42 2.53 8.53
CA SER A 149 15.59 3.38 9.39
C SER A 149 15.97 3.24 10.88
N GLY A 150 16.17 2.02 11.34
CA GLY A 150 16.59 1.72 12.71
C GLY A 150 18.04 1.16 12.81
N ASN A 151 18.84 1.26 11.74
CA ASN A 151 20.16 0.62 11.61
C ASN A 151 20.15 -0.88 11.92
N TYR A 152 19.11 -1.59 11.44
CA TYR A 152 18.94 -3.01 11.71
C TYR A 152 20.02 -3.87 11.03
N GLU A 153 20.54 -4.86 11.75
CA GLU A 153 21.30 -5.96 11.18
C GLU A 153 20.40 -6.78 10.25
N ILE A 154 20.92 -7.20 9.11
CA ILE A 154 20.17 -8.11 8.22
C ILE A 154 20.27 -9.53 8.81
N PRO A 155 19.16 -10.14 9.25
CA PRO A 155 19.21 -11.46 9.84
C PRO A 155 19.71 -12.50 8.84
N LYS A 156 20.47 -13.49 9.32
CA LYS A 156 20.79 -14.65 8.51
C LYS A 156 19.51 -15.47 8.26
N ASN A 157 19.08 -15.53 7.00
CA ASN A 157 17.89 -16.27 6.60
C ASN A 157 18.27 -17.65 6.05
N PRO A 158 18.05 -18.74 6.80
CA PRO A 158 18.45 -20.08 6.37
C PRO A 158 17.65 -20.59 5.17
N ALA A 159 16.51 -19.99 4.85
CA ALA A 159 15.70 -20.33 3.68
C ALA A 159 16.10 -19.54 2.41
N ALA A 160 16.96 -18.52 2.54
CA ALA A 160 17.38 -17.72 1.40
C ALA A 160 18.34 -18.52 0.49
N LYS A 161 18.09 -18.49 -0.81
CA LYS A 161 19.03 -18.98 -1.82
C LYS A 161 20.28 -18.10 -1.87
N THR A 162 20.08 -16.78 -1.86
CA THR A 162 21.14 -15.77 -1.76
C THR A 162 20.89 -14.92 -0.51
N GLN A 163 21.79 -14.99 0.47
CA GLN A 163 21.73 -14.13 1.64
C GLN A 163 21.91 -12.68 1.22
N ALA A 164 20.93 -11.84 1.55
CA ALA A 164 21.00 -10.42 1.25
C ALA A 164 22.09 -9.71 2.06
N THR A 165 22.69 -8.72 1.45
CA THR A 165 23.53 -7.70 2.09
C THR A 165 23.10 -6.33 1.59
N ARG A 166 23.42 -5.26 2.34
CA ARG A 166 23.18 -3.90 1.86
C ARG A 166 23.85 -3.64 0.51
N GLN A 167 25.07 -4.15 0.35
CA GLN A 167 25.80 -3.97 -0.91
C GLN A 167 25.09 -4.64 -2.10
N LEU A 168 24.55 -5.85 -1.93
CA LEU A 168 23.78 -6.49 -3.01
C LEU A 168 22.55 -5.67 -3.42
N TYR A 169 21.85 -5.06 -2.46
CA TYR A 169 20.71 -4.18 -2.76
C TYR A 169 21.15 -2.89 -3.47
N ILE A 170 22.27 -2.27 -3.03
CA ILE A 170 22.85 -1.10 -3.68
C ILE A 170 23.26 -1.43 -5.11
N ASP A 171 23.98 -2.54 -5.32
CA ASP A 171 24.45 -2.97 -6.63
C ASP A 171 23.29 -3.26 -7.58
N GLU A 172 22.19 -3.86 -7.07
CA GLU A 172 21.00 -4.13 -7.87
C GLU A 172 20.30 -2.83 -8.30
N ILE A 173 20.20 -1.82 -7.42
CA ILE A 173 19.65 -0.51 -7.78
C ILE A 173 20.52 0.16 -8.84
N ILE A 174 21.83 0.24 -8.63
CA ILE A 174 22.77 0.91 -9.56
C ILE A 174 22.79 0.22 -10.92
N LYS A 175 22.85 -1.11 -10.94
CA LYS A 175 22.89 -1.93 -12.16
C LYS A 175 21.70 -1.66 -13.08
N ASN A 176 20.54 -1.34 -12.49
CA ASN A 176 19.30 -1.09 -13.22
C ASN A 176 19.06 0.39 -13.54
N GLN A 177 20.06 1.28 -13.31
CA GLN A 177 19.95 2.67 -13.74
C GLN A 177 19.90 2.75 -15.28
N MET A 178 18.95 3.52 -15.77
CA MET A 178 18.73 3.72 -17.20
C MET A 178 19.79 4.66 -17.78
N LYS A 179 19.98 4.59 -19.11
CA LYS A 179 21.00 5.42 -19.82
C LYS A 179 20.74 6.92 -19.70
N ASP A 180 19.51 7.34 -19.49
CA ASP A 180 19.13 8.74 -19.29
C ASP A 180 19.43 9.25 -17.87
N GLY A 181 19.77 8.35 -16.93
CA GLY A 181 20.12 8.65 -15.55
C GLY A 181 19.01 8.38 -14.53
N GLY A 182 17.78 8.11 -14.96
CA GLY A 182 16.68 7.73 -14.08
C GLY A 182 16.59 6.21 -13.84
N TRP A 183 15.50 5.78 -13.23
CA TRP A 183 15.15 4.37 -13.04
C TRP A 183 13.71 4.11 -13.44
N SER A 184 13.43 2.90 -13.88
CA SER A 184 12.08 2.33 -14.01
C SER A 184 11.92 1.12 -13.10
N LEU A 185 10.70 0.71 -12.84
CA LEU A 185 10.41 -0.42 -11.95
C LEU A 185 11.13 -1.71 -12.34
N THR A 186 11.22 -1.98 -13.62
CA THR A 186 11.79 -3.24 -14.17
C THR A 186 13.21 -3.08 -14.73
N GLY A 187 13.80 -1.88 -14.71
CA GLY A 187 15.08 -1.58 -15.37
C GLY A 187 14.98 -1.55 -16.90
N THR A 188 13.76 -1.44 -17.45
CA THR A 188 13.47 -1.37 -18.89
C THR A 188 12.38 -0.35 -19.20
N GLY A 189 12.28 0.09 -20.46
CA GLY A 189 11.31 1.12 -20.86
C GLY A 189 11.80 2.53 -20.56
N ASP A 190 10.89 3.43 -20.24
CA ASP A 190 11.20 4.82 -19.88
C ASP A 190 11.45 4.95 -18.38
N SER A 191 12.36 5.85 -18.00
CA SER A 191 12.57 6.19 -16.58
C SER A 191 11.33 6.85 -15.99
N ASP A 192 11.03 6.50 -14.74
CA ASP A 192 9.89 6.98 -13.98
C ASP A 192 10.35 7.89 -12.83
N VAL A 193 9.62 8.98 -12.57
CA VAL A 193 9.97 9.97 -11.55
C VAL A 193 9.93 9.36 -10.17
N ASP A 194 8.88 8.59 -9.86
CA ASP A 194 8.64 8.05 -8.52
C ASP A 194 9.70 6.99 -8.19
N ILE A 195 9.97 6.06 -9.12
CA ILE A 195 11.00 5.04 -8.94
C ILE A 195 12.38 5.69 -8.80
N SER A 196 12.69 6.71 -9.63
CA SER A 196 13.96 7.42 -9.56
C SER A 196 14.15 8.17 -8.23
N ALA A 197 13.09 8.82 -7.74
CA ALA A 197 13.12 9.50 -6.45
C ALA A 197 13.26 8.50 -5.29
N MET A 198 12.52 7.39 -5.30
CA MET A 198 12.64 6.34 -4.28
C MET A 198 14.02 5.67 -4.29
N ALA A 199 14.63 5.46 -5.47
CA ALA A 199 16.00 4.96 -5.55
C ALA A 199 16.99 5.92 -4.89
N LEU A 200 16.84 7.23 -5.10
CA LEU A 200 17.64 8.25 -4.43
C LEU A 200 17.47 8.26 -2.91
N GLN A 201 16.24 8.05 -2.41
CA GLN A 201 15.98 7.91 -0.97
C GLN A 201 16.76 6.73 -0.37
N ALA A 202 16.74 5.58 -1.04
CA ALA A 202 17.47 4.38 -0.60
C ALA A 202 19.00 4.59 -0.63
N LEU A 203 19.51 5.26 -1.66
CA LEU A 203 20.93 5.49 -1.86
C LEU A 203 21.51 6.67 -1.05
N ALA A 204 20.66 7.46 -0.38
CA ALA A 204 21.08 8.68 0.31
C ALA A 204 22.13 8.44 1.41
N LYS A 205 22.12 7.29 2.07
CA LYS A 205 23.07 6.93 3.12
C LYS A 205 24.46 6.55 2.59
N TYR A 206 24.62 6.26 1.31
CA TYR A 206 25.79 5.62 0.71
C TYR A 206 26.55 6.54 -0.26
N GLN A 207 26.42 7.87 -0.08
CA GLN A 207 27.03 8.87 -0.95
C GLN A 207 28.57 8.94 -0.88
N ASP A 208 29.19 8.25 0.08
CA ASP A 208 30.64 8.02 0.17
C ASP A 208 31.15 7.00 -0.87
N GLN A 209 30.27 6.14 -1.40
CA GLN A 209 30.59 5.21 -2.48
C GLN A 209 30.58 5.94 -3.83
N LYS A 210 31.69 5.92 -4.55
CA LYS A 210 31.84 6.61 -5.85
C LYS A 210 30.76 6.21 -6.87
N ALA A 211 30.41 4.94 -6.97
CA ALA A 211 29.38 4.44 -7.89
C ALA A 211 28.00 5.00 -7.54
N VAL A 212 27.65 5.01 -6.25
CA VAL A 212 26.40 5.60 -5.74
C VAL A 212 26.34 7.09 -6.03
N LYS A 213 27.43 7.83 -5.72
CA LYS A 213 27.50 9.27 -5.98
C LYS A 213 27.31 9.59 -7.46
N THR A 214 27.95 8.83 -8.36
CA THR A 214 27.80 9.02 -9.80
C THR A 214 26.35 8.75 -10.26
N ALA A 215 25.74 7.68 -9.77
CA ALA A 215 24.35 7.34 -10.09
C ALA A 215 23.39 8.42 -9.57
N THR A 216 23.61 8.90 -8.35
CA THR A 216 22.83 10.00 -7.72
C THR A 216 22.92 11.28 -8.54
N ASP A 217 24.12 11.71 -8.95
CA ASP A 217 24.31 12.94 -9.71
C ASP A 217 23.62 12.87 -11.09
N SER A 218 23.67 11.70 -11.74
CA SER A 218 22.95 11.45 -12.98
C SER A 218 21.44 11.56 -12.81
N ALA A 219 20.89 10.96 -11.75
CA ALA A 219 19.47 10.99 -11.48
C ALA A 219 18.95 12.37 -11.08
N LEU A 220 19.70 13.12 -10.30
CA LEU A 220 19.36 14.52 -9.98
C LEU A 220 19.34 15.40 -11.24
N THR A 221 20.27 15.15 -12.17
CA THR A 221 20.27 15.84 -13.46
C THR A 221 19.05 15.47 -14.30
N TRP A 222 18.69 14.19 -14.32
CA TRP A 222 17.52 13.69 -15.03
C TRP A 222 16.22 14.26 -14.44
N LEU A 223 16.05 14.22 -13.11
CA LEU A 223 14.89 14.78 -12.41
C LEU A 223 14.75 16.28 -12.69
N SER A 224 15.85 17.05 -12.56
CA SER A 224 15.83 18.49 -12.84
C SER A 224 15.38 18.81 -14.27
N LYS A 225 15.75 17.97 -15.25
CA LYS A 225 15.37 18.14 -16.66
C LYS A 225 13.88 17.79 -16.89
N ASN A 226 13.32 16.85 -16.13
CA ASN A 226 11.94 16.40 -16.26
C ASN A 226 10.95 17.17 -15.36
N GLN A 227 11.44 18.14 -14.58
CA GLN A 227 10.60 19.02 -13.78
C GLN A 227 9.88 20.04 -14.69
N ASP A 228 8.57 20.23 -14.50
CA ASP A 228 7.78 21.15 -15.29
C ASP A 228 8.05 22.63 -14.95
N SER A 229 7.49 23.54 -15.74
CA SER A 229 7.68 24.99 -15.59
C SER A 229 7.06 25.60 -14.33
N LYS A 230 6.23 24.85 -13.61
CA LYS A 230 5.60 25.22 -12.33
C LYS A 230 6.22 24.51 -11.13
N GLY A 231 7.36 23.85 -11.33
CA GLY A 231 8.06 23.12 -10.27
C GLY A 231 7.53 21.71 -9.98
N GLY A 232 6.55 21.23 -10.76
CA GLY A 232 5.92 19.93 -10.57
C GLY A 232 6.61 18.77 -11.30
N PHE A 233 6.11 17.57 -11.03
CA PHE A 233 6.53 16.34 -11.69
C PHE A 233 5.33 15.55 -12.16
N ALA A 234 5.49 14.88 -13.29
CA ALA A 234 4.47 14.02 -13.88
C ALA A 234 4.93 12.57 -13.89
N SER A 235 4.08 11.68 -13.40
CA SER A 235 4.14 10.25 -13.67
C SER A 235 2.97 9.89 -14.57
N TRP A 236 3.21 9.00 -15.54
CA TRP A 236 2.18 8.59 -16.50
C TRP A 236 1.51 9.75 -17.28
N GLY A 237 2.27 10.84 -17.48
CA GLY A 237 1.84 11.98 -18.28
C GLY A 237 0.93 12.99 -17.57
N THR A 238 0.74 12.85 -16.26
CA THR A 238 -0.06 13.78 -15.44
C THR A 238 0.77 14.29 -14.27
N THR A 239 0.87 15.62 -14.12
CA THR A 239 1.48 16.25 -12.93
C THR A 239 0.61 15.93 -11.72
N ASN A 240 1.20 15.33 -10.69
CA ASN A 240 0.49 14.84 -9.51
C ASN A 240 1.30 15.08 -8.23
N VAL A 241 0.60 15.09 -7.11
CA VAL A 241 1.21 15.38 -5.80
C VAL A 241 2.17 14.29 -5.34
N GLU A 242 1.93 13.03 -5.68
CA GLU A 242 2.75 11.89 -5.27
C GLU A 242 4.14 12.00 -5.86
N SER A 243 4.27 12.28 -7.16
CA SER A 243 5.57 12.44 -7.82
C SER A 243 6.36 13.61 -7.24
N VAL A 244 5.69 14.73 -6.92
CA VAL A 244 6.33 15.87 -6.24
C VAL A 244 6.78 15.47 -4.83
N ALA A 245 5.94 14.76 -4.08
CA ALA A 245 6.23 14.28 -2.73
C ALA A 245 7.46 13.36 -2.71
N GLN A 246 7.54 12.39 -3.64
CA GLN A 246 8.69 11.49 -3.73
C GLN A 246 10.00 12.23 -3.97
N VAL A 247 10.01 13.23 -4.87
CA VAL A 247 11.21 14.04 -5.14
C VAL A 247 11.59 14.90 -3.93
N ILE A 248 10.63 15.52 -3.25
CA ILE A 248 10.88 16.28 -2.02
C ILE A 248 11.56 15.39 -0.97
N VAL A 249 11.00 14.20 -0.71
CA VAL A 249 11.57 13.27 0.27
C VAL A 249 12.99 12.86 -0.14
N ALA A 250 13.23 12.61 -1.44
CA ALA A 250 14.55 12.25 -1.94
C ALA A 250 15.60 13.36 -1.69
N LEU A 251 15.24 14.62 -1.96
CA LEU A 251 16.14 15.74 -1.69
C LEU A 251 16.40 15.92 -0.18
N CYS A 252 15.37 15.79 0.66
CA CYS A 252 15.51 15.85 2.11
C CYS A 252 16.39 14.72 2.65
N GLU A 253 16.24 13.47 2.15
CA GLU A 253 17.11 12.34 2.54
C GLU A 253 18.57 12.56 2.13
N LEU A 254 18.81 13.18 0.96
CA LEU A 254 20.15 13.53 0.45
C LEU A 254 20.74 14.77 1.14
N GLY A 255 19.98 15.51 1.96
CA GLY A 255 20.40 16.76 2.56
C GLY A 255 20.56 17.90 1.54
N ILE A 256 19.83 17.84 0.42
CA ILE A 256 19.81 18.87 -0.63
C ILE A 256 18.71 19.87 -0.31
N SER A 257 19.03 21.18 -0.34
CA SER A 257 18.04 22.24 -0.14
C SER A 257 16.96 22.19 -1.22
N LEU A 258 15.71 22.39 -0.84
CA LEU A 258 14.58 22.51 -1.78
C LEU A 258 14.64 23.82 -2.60
N ASP A 259 15.47 24.76 -2.19
CA ASP A 259 15.81 26.00 -2.95
C ASP A 259 17.01 25.80 -3.89
N ASP A 260 17.51 24.56 -4.06
CA ASP A 260 18.57 24.26 -5.01
C ASP A 260 18.13 24.69 -6.42
N SER A 261 18.96 25.48 -7.09
CA SER A 261 18.64 26.09 -8.38
C SER A 261 18.27 25.09 -9.48
N ARG A 262 18.69 23.83 -9.34
CA ARG A 262 18.29 22.74 -10.25
C ARG A 262 16.79 22.47 -10.19
N PHE A 263 16.16 22.67 -9.03
CA PHE A 263 14.77 22.33 -8.72
C PHE A 263 13.86 23.56 -8.54
N VAL A 264 14.33 24.75 -8.80
CA VAL A 264 13.53 25.98 -8.92
C VAL A 264 13.29 26.28 -10.39
N LYS A 265 12.04 26.26 -10.86
CA LYS A 265 11.64 26.48 -12.26
C LYS A 265 10.80 27.74 -12.40
N ASN A 266 11.29 28.70 -13.18
CA ASN A 266 10.62 30.01 -13.36
C ASN A 266 10.27 30.73 -12.05
N GLY A 267 11.06 30.52 -11.00
CA GLY A 267 10.79 31.05 -9.66
C GLY A 267 9.87 30.20 -8.79
N HIS A 268 9.32 29.09 -9.30
CA HIS A 268 8.50 28.17 -8.53
C HIS A 268 9.36 27.10 -7.86
N THR A 269 9.13 26.90 -6.58
CA THR A 269 9.79 25.88 -5.75
C THR A 269 8.97 24.60 -5.67
N LEU A 270 9.62 23.49 -5.26
CA LEU A 270 8.94 22.22 -4.98
C LEU A 270 7.91 22.36 -3.84
N THR A 271 8.25 23.14 -2.81
CA THR A 271 7.33 23.37 -1.67
C THR A 271 6.07 24.12 -2.10
N GLU A 272 6.21 25.17 -2.92
CA GLU A 272 5.05 25.88 -3.49
C GLU A 272 4.20 24.97 -4.36
N ASN A 273 4.83 24.13 -5.19
CA ASN A 273 4.11 23.19 -6.03
C ASN A 273 3.37 22.14 -5.20
N LEU A 274 4.00 21.53 -4.19
CA LEU A 274 3.34 20.61 -3.25
C LEU A 274 2.12 21.24 -2.60
N LEU A 275 2.26 22.47 -2.07
CA LEU A 275 1.19 23.18 -1.39
C LEU A 275 0.04 23.59 -2.33
N SER A 276 0.27 23.67 -3.64
CA SER A 276 -0.80 23.95 -4.61
C SER A 276 -1.83 22.80 -4.72
N PHE A 277 -1.47 21.59 -4.33
CA PHE A 277 -2.39 20.43 -4.25
C PHE A 277 -3.13 20.36 -2.91
N ARG A 278 -2.73 21.17 -1.91
CA ARG A 278 -3.29 21.07 -0.57
C ARG A 278 -4.71 21.62 -0.49
N GLN A 279 -5.57 20.87 0.17
CA GLN A 279 -6.96 21.25 0.43
C GLN A 279 -7.08 22.09 1.71
N SER A 280 -8.14 22.88 1.82
CA SER A 280 -8.42 23.70 3.01
C SER A 280 -8.64 22.87 4.29
N ASN A 281 -9.06 21.61 4.16
CA ASN A 281 -9.22 20.68 5.28
C ASN A 281 -7.92 20.02 5.75
N GLY A 282 -6.81 20.22 5.03
CA GLY A 282 -5.50 19.62 5.33
C GLY A 282 -5.15 18.37 4.51
N GLY A 283 -6.07 17.84 3.71
CA GLY A 283 -5.82 16.79 2.73
C GLY A 283 -5.12 17.32 1.48
N PHE A 284 -4.93 16.43 0.49
CA PHE A 284 -4.33 16.78 -0.80
C PHE A 284 -5.15 16.19 -1.94
N TYR A 285 -5.23 16.93 -3.04
CA TYR A 285 -5.69 16.42 -4.33
C TYR A 285 -4.57 15.62 -5.00
N HIS A 286 -4.93 14.63 -5.80
CA HIS A 286 -3.98 13.95 -6.68
C HIS A 286 -3.52 14.87 -7.81
N VAL A 287 -4.48 15.57 -8.45
CA VAL A 287 -4.24 16.51 -9.56
C VAL A 287 -4.74 17.91 -9.21
N LEU A 288 -4.14 18.94 -9.84
CA LEU A 288 -4.41 20.35 -9.52
C LEU A 288 -5.83 20.82 -9.84
N ASP A 289 -6.53 20.16 -10.75
CA ASP A 289 -7.91 20.54 -11.10
C ASP A 289 -8.95 20.04 -10.08
N GLY A 290 -8.51 19.23 -9.11
CA GLY A 290 -9.35 18.70 -8.04
C GLY A 290 -10.44 17.74 -8.52
N SER A 291 -10.35 17.24 -9.77
CA SER A 291 -11.38 16.40 -10.40
C SER A 291 -11.56 15.03 -9.72
N ASP A 292 -10.61 14.62 -8.91
CA ASP A 292 -10.55 13.34 -8.21
C ASP A 292 -10.97 13.41 -6.73
N GLY A 293 -11.36 14.60 -6.24
CA GLY A 293 -11.90 14.78 -4.88
C GLY A 293 -10.87 14.54 -3.77
N ASN A 294 -11.33 14.01 -2.63
CA ASN A 294 -10.45 13.59 -1.54
C ASN A 294 -9.77 12.27 -1.90
N ASN A 295 -8.43 12.27 -1.85
CA ASN A 295 -7.61 11.11 -2.13
C ASN A 295 -6.77 10.78 -0.90
N GLN A 296 -6.97 9.59 -0.31
CA GLN A 296 -6.28 9.20 0.91
C GLN A 296 -4.77 9.00 0.66
N MET A 297 -4.38 8.37 -0.45
CA MET A 297 -2.97 8.17 -0.80
C MET A 297 -2.26 9.51 -1.05
N SER A 298 -2.89 10.42 -1.79
CA SER A 298 -2.39 11.78 -2.02
C SER A 298 -2.22 12.54 -0.71
N ALA A 299 -3.20 12.42 0.19
CA ALA A 299 -3.13 13.04 1.52
C ALA A 299 -1.96 12.48 2.35
N GLU A 300 -1.75 11.17 2.34
CA GLU A 300 -0.64 10.52 3.05
C GLU A 300 0.72 10.96 2.48
N GLN A 301 0.86 10.95 1.15
CA GLN A 301 2.12 11.31 0.50
C GLN A 301 2.43 12.79 0.61
N GLY A 302 1.45 13.67 0.38
CA GLY A 302 1.60 15.10 0.59
C GLY A 302 1.95 15.44 2.04
N PHE A 303 1.30 14.77 2.99
CA PHE A 303 1.57 14.96 4.41
C PHE A 303 2.98 14.53 4.81
N TYR A 304 3.42 13.31 4.48
CA TYR A 304 4.77 12.92 4.87
C TYR A 304 5.87 13.72 4.14
N ALA A 305 5.60 14.25 2.95
CA ALA A 305 6.50 15.18 2.29
C ALA A 305 6.61 16.51 3.06
N LEU A 306 5.50 17.08 3.55
CA LEU A 306 5.55 18.24 4.46
C LEU A 306 6.35 17.94 5.73
N VAL A 307 6.19 16.75 6.30
CA VAL A 307 6.98 16.31 7.46
C VAL A 307 8.46 16.23 7.13
N ALA A 308 8.83 15.73 5.95
CA ALA A 308 10.22 15.70 5.50
C ALA A 308 10.81 17.10 5.37
N ILE A 309 10.05 18.06 4.81
CA ILE A 309 10.44 19.49 4.70
C ILE A 309 10.66 20.08 6.09
N ASP A 310 9.69 19.92 6.99
CA ASP A 310 9.76 20.51 8.35
C ASP A 310 10.96 19.95 9.12
N ARG A 311 11.18 18.64 9.06
CA ARG A 311 12.32 17.98 9.71
C ARG A 311 13.66 18.48 9.15
N ALA A 312 13.78 18.62 7.82
CA ALA A 312 14.97 19.15 7.17
C ALA A 312 15.22 20.61 7.57
N ALA A 313 14.19 21.45 7.59
CA ALA A 313 14.28 22.85 7.99
C ALA A 313 14.71 23.03 9.46
N ASN A 314 14.32 22.10 10.34
CA ASN A 314 14.66 22.11 11.77
C ASN A 314 15.94 21.32 12.10
N GLY A 315 16.71 20.83 11.11
CA GLY A 315 17.94 20.08 11.31
C GLY A 315 17.74 18.75 12.06
N GLN A 316 16.53 18.18 11.98
CA GLN A 316 16.21 16.89 12.58
C GLN A 316 16.62 15.74 11.66
N ASN A 317 16.65 14.52 12.21
CA ASN A 317 16.83 13.34 11.37
C ASN A 317 15.74 13.30 10.28
N SER A 318 16.09 12.86 9.07
CA SER A 318 15.17 12.79 7.95
C SER A 318 13.97 11.87 8.23
N LEU A 319 13.01 11.85 7.32
CA LEU A 319 11.77 11.08 7.47
C LEU A 319 12.05 9.60 7.80
N TYR A 320 13.02 8.99 7.10
CA TYR A 320 13.33 7.57 7.22
C TYR A 320 14.54 7.25 8.08
N ARG A 321 15.30 8.23 8.58
CA ARG A 321 16.39 8.02 9.55
C ARG A 321 15.88 8.19 10.97
N MET A 322 15.56 7.08 11.63
CA MET A 322 14.76 7.06 12.86
C MET A 322 15.56 6.75 14.13
N SER A 323 16.89 7.03 14.13
CA SER A 323 17.71 6.86 15.33
C SER A 323 17.35 7.82 16.47
N ASP A 324 16.53 8.83 16.19
CA ASP A 324 15.97 9.78 17.15
C ASP A 324 14.64 9.31 17.78
N VAL A 325 14.11 8.16 17.38
CA VAL A 325 12.87 7.62 17.93
C VAL A 325 13.13 6.90 19.24
N THR A 326 12.35 7.25 20.27
CA THR A 326 12.41 6.57 21.58
C THR A 326 11.76 5.19 21.47
N LYS A 327 12.48 4.15 21.94
CA LYS A 327 11.94 2.79 21.95
C LYS A 327 10.78 2.66 22.94
N ASN A 328 9.66 2.13 22.46
CA ASN A 328 8.47 1.84 23.27
C ASN A 328 8.38 0.33 23.57
N THR A 329 8.64 -0.06 24.80
CA THR A 329 8.64 -1.45 25.27
C THR A 329 7.36 -1.84 26.01
N SER A 330 6.38 -0.93 26.14
CA SER A 330 5.11 -1.21 26.82
C SER A 330 4.26 -2.20 26.03
N LYS A 331 3.53 -3.07 26.76
CA LYS A 331 2.60 -4.03 26.13
C LYS A 331 1.21 -3.35 25.99
N PRO A 332 0.57 -3.37 24.81
CA PRO A 332 -0.72 -2.74 24.62
C PRO A 332 -1.85 -3.41 25.40
N ALA A 333 -2.86 -2.63 25.77
CA ALA A 333 -4.14 -3.14 26.30
C ALA A 333 -5.11 -3.40 25.15
N THR A 334 -5.86 -4.50 25.21
CA THR A 334 -6.68 -5.03 24.09
C THR A 334 -8.12 -4.50 24.08
N SER A 335 -8.60 -3.92 22.97
CA SER A 335 -10.00 -4.04 22.51
C SER A 335 -10.23 -3.46 21.11
N VAL A 336 -11.03 -4.11 20.24
CA VAL A 336 -11.40 -3.66 18.88
C VAL A 336 -12.91 -3.75 18.72
N SER A 337 -13.52 -2.72 18.12
CA SER A 337 -14.95 -2.62 17.78
C SER A 337 -15.22 -3.23 16.39
N LYS A 338 -16.29 -4.05 16.26
CA LYS A 338 -16.73 -4.71 15.01
C LYS A 338 -17.80 -3.90 14.30
N GLY A 339 -17.75 -3.86 12.94
CA GLY A 339 -18.84 -3.38 12.09
C GLY A 339 -20.06 -4.34 12.11
N ASN A 340 -21.22 -3.85 11.70
CA ASN A 340 -22.45 -4.64 11.67
C ASN A 340 -22.43 -5.64 10.50
N VAL A 341 -22.25 -6.92 10.82
CA VAL A 341 -22.49 -8.04 9.90
C VAL A 341 -24.01 -8.13 9.64
N ASP A 342 -24.42 -8.35 8.38
CA ASP A 342 -25.82 -8.55 8.05
C ASP A 342 -26.40 -9.74 8.81
N ALA A 343 -27.60 -9.58 9.37
CA ALA A 343 -28.24 -10.59 10.22
C ALA A 343 -28.51 -11.93 9.51
N SER A 344 -28.49 -11.95 8.17
CA SER A 344 -28.65 -13.19 7.38
C SER A 344 -27.35 -14.00 7.26
N VAL A 345 -26.18 -13.40 7.57
CA VAL A 345 -24.89 -14.07 7.46
C VAL A 345 -24.63 -14.93 8.68
N SER A 346 -24.38 -16.22 8.44
CA SER A 346 -24.04 -17.20 9.47
C SER A 346 -23.01 -18.19 8.94
N VAL A 347 -21.72 -17.77 8.97
CA VAL A 347 -20.62 -18.57 8.43
C VAL A 347 -20.57 -19.94 9.10
N PRO A 348 -20.53 -21.05 8.32
CA PRO A 348 -20.51 -22.40 8.89
C PRO A 348 -19.29 -22.63 9.78
N GLY A 349 -19.50 -23.25 10.94
CA GLY A 349 -18.43 -23.73 11.79
C GLY A 349 -17.65 -24.89 11.16
N VAL A 350 -16.51 -25.26 11.74
CA VAL A 350 -15.74 -26.44 11.31
C VAL A 350 -16.54 -27.70 11.64
N THR A 351 -16.93 -28.47 10.62
CA THR A 351 -17.72 -29.72 10.74
C THR A 351 -16.89 -30.96 10.40
N ALA A 352 -15.81 -30.83 9.64
CA ALA A 352 -14.95 -31.91 9.20
C ALA A 352 -13.46 -31.53 9.36
N PRO A 353 -12.94 -31.44 10.59
CA PRO A 353 -11.55 -31.05 10.83
C PRO A 353 -10.57 -32.04 10.17
N GLY A 354 -9.47 -31.51 9.62
CA GLY A 354 -8.45 -32.31 8.93
C GLY A 354 -8.81 -32.71 7.50
N THR A 355 -9.89 -32.17 6.93
CA THR A 355 -10.22 -32.37 5.51
C THR A 355 -9.10 -31.84 4.63
N THR A 356 -8.54 -32.71 3.77
CA THR A 356 -7.48 -32.37 2.82
C THR A 356 -7.66 -33.10 1.49
N PHE A 357 -6.86 -32.74 0.49
CA PHE A 357 -6.90 -33.37 -0.84
C PHE A 357 -5.49 -33.74 -1.30
N THR A 358 -5.41 -34.82 -2.08
CA THR A 358 -4.12 -35.41 -2.48
C THR A 358 -3.30 -34.51 -3.41
N ASP A 359 -3.98 -33.66 -4.19
CA ASP A 359 -3.41 -32.79 -5.20
C ASP A 359 -3.08 -31.36 -4.72
N ILE A 360 -3.26 -31.08 -3.41
CA ILE A 360 -2.89 -29.79 -2.83
C ILE A 360 -1.72 -29.86 -1.83
N LYS A 361 -1.06 -31.01 -1.70
CA LYS A 361 -0.03 -31.24 -0.66
C LYS A 361 1.01 -30.12 -0.56
N ASN A 362 1.48 -29.60 -1.69
CA ASN A 362 2.49 -28.54 -1.80
C ASN A 362 1.93 -27.29 -2.49
N HIS A 363 0.61 -27.10 -2.48
CA HIS A 363 -0.03 -25.97 -3.15
C HIS A 363 -0.02 -24.72 -2.25
N ALA A 364 0.26 -23.53 -2.80
CA ALA A 364 0.31 -22.27 -2.05
C ALA A 364 -1.01 -21.99 -1.30
N ASN A 365 -2.16 -22.26 -1.93
CA ASN A 365 -3.48 -22.03 -1.33
C ASN A 365 -4.00 -23.20 -0.47
N LYS A 366 -3.14 -24.13 -0.06
CA LYS A 366 -3.54 -25.32 0.71
C LYS A 366 -4.34 -24.97 1.96
N ALA A 367 -3.85 -24.03 2.77
CA ALA A 367 -4.48 -23.63 4.03
C ALA A 367 -5.91 -23.11 3.81
N ALA A 368 -6.11 -22.23 2.83
CA ALA A 368 -7.42 -21.68 2.49
C ALA A 368 -8.39 -22.78 2.00
N ILE A 369 -7.89 -23.71 1.17
CA ILE A 369 -8.70 -24.83 0.66
C ILE A 369 -9.12 -25.75 1.82
N GLU A 370 -8.20 -26.14 2.70
CA GLU A 370 -8.47 -27.03 3.85
C GLU A 370 -9.44 -26.38 4.84
N GLU A 371 -9.27 -25.09 5.15
CA GLU A 371 -10.16 -24.37 6.06
C GLU A 371 -11.59 -24.30 5.53
N LEU A 372 -11.76 -23.88 4.26
CA LEU A 372 -13.10 -23.81 3.68
C LEU A 372 -13.74 -25.18 3.45
N ALA A 373 -12.94 -26.21 3.16
CA ALA A 373 -13.42 -27.58 3.05
C ALA A 373 -13.85 -28.15 4.40
N SER A 374 -13.12 -27.88 5.48
CA SER A 374 -13.47 -28.30 6.84
C SER A 374 -14.81 -27.75 7.33
N ARG A 375 -15.23 -26.62 6.75
CA ARG A 375 -16.53 -25.94 7.00
C ARG A 375 -17.64 -26.37 6.01
N GLY A 376 -17.34 -27.25 5.05
CA GLY A 376 -18.30 -27.64 4.01
C GLY A 376 -18.62 -26.54 2.99
N ILE A 377 -17.85 -25.46 2.97
CA ILE A 377 -18.03 -24.34 2.03
C ILE A 377 -17.65 -24.76 0.62
N ILE A 378 -16.50 -25.44 0.48
CA ILE A 378 -16.02 -26.01 -0.79
C ILE A 378 -15.91 -27.52 -0.70
N ASN A 379 -16.01 -28.19 -1.85
CA ASN A 379 -15.92 -29.64 -1.93
C ASN A 379 -14.85 -30.07 -2.94
N GLY A 380 -14.31 -31.27 -2.76
CA GLY A 380 -13.48 -31.91 -3.77
C GLY A 380 -14.26 -32.29 -5.04
N MET A 381 -13.51 -32.62 -6.08
CA MET A 381 -14.04 -33.05 -7.39
C MET A 381 -14.16 -34.57 -7.53
N GLY A 382 -14.06 -35.30 -6.42
CA GLY A 382 -14.06 -36.76 -6.38
C GLY A 382 -12.66 -37.36 -6.32
N LYS A 383 -12.58 -38.68 -5.98
CA LYS A 383 -11.33 -39.42 -5.84
C LYS A 383 -10.28 -38.79 -4.92
N GLY A 384 -10.72 -38.00 -3.92
CA GLY A 384 -9.83 -37.30 -2.98
C GLY A 384 -9.02 -36.15 -3.57
N THR A 385 -9.48 -35.56 -4.69
CA THR A 385 -8.81 -34.42 -5.36
C THR A 385 -9.65 -33.13 -5.27
N PHE A 386 -9.00 -31.98 -5.26
CA PHE A 386 -9.61 -30.64 -5.31
C PHE A 386 -9.61 -30.05 -6.71
N MET A 387 -8.63 -30.40 -7.53
CA MET A 387 -8.34 -29.81 -8.85
C MET A 387 -8.10 -28.30 -8.76
N PRO A 388 -7.05 -27.84 -8.05
CA PRO A 388 -6.83 -26.41 -7.73
C PRO A 388 -6.74 -25.53 -8.98
N ASN A 389 -6.15 -26.02 -10.06
CA ASN A 389 -5.91 -25.27 -11.31
C ASN A 389 -7.05 -25.39 -12.33
N LYS A 390 -8.17 -26.01 -11.97
CA LYS A 390 -9.35 -26.04 -12.83
C LYS A 390 -10.11 -24.72 -12.73
N THR A 391 -10.63 -24.23 -13.87
CA THR A 391 -11.56 -23.08 -13.90
C THR A 391 -12.92 -23.45 -13.30
N MET A 392 -13.68 -22.44 -12.91
CA MET A 392 -14.98 -22.61 -12.26
C MET A 392 -16.08 -21.95 -13.07
N THR A 393 -17.29 -22.52 -13.04
CA THR A 393 -18.46 -21.90 -13.66
C THR A 393 -19.06 -20.83 -12.73
N ARG A 394 -19.84 -19.92 -13.31
CA ARG A 394 -20.58 -18.90 -12.57
C ARG A 394 -21.55 -19.50 -11.55
N ALA A 395 -22.19 -20.63 -11.88
CA ALA A 395 -23.08 -21.34 -10.97
C ALA A 395 -22.35 -21.96 -9.78
N GLU A 396 -21.19 -22.60 -10.03
CA GLU A 396 -20.34 -23.14 -8.96
C GLU A 396 -19.88 -22.05 -8.01
N PHE A 397 -19.46 -20.89 -8.55
CA PHE A 397 -19.03 -19.76 -7.73
C PHE A 397 -20.17 -19.20 -6.87
N ALA A 398 -21.36 -18.97 -7.47
CA ALA A 398 -22.52 -18.49 -6.72
C ALA A 398 -22.88 -19.43 -5.56
N ALA A 399 -22.80 -20.74 -5.79
CA ALA A 399 -23.07 -21.73 -4.75
C ALA A 399 -22.02 -21.69 -3.61
N ILE A 400 -20.75 -21.51 -3.94
CA ILE A 400 -19.68 -21.45 -2.93
C ILE A 400 -19.82 -20.18 -2.09
N VAL A 401 -20.06 -19.01 -2.70
CA VAL A 401 -20.24 -17.75 -1.96
C VAL A 401 -21.48 -17.83 -1.05
N THR A 402 -22.60 -18.36 -1.55
CA THR A 402 -23.82 -18.53 -0.76
C THR A 402 -23.56 -19.42 0.47
N ARG A 403 -22.83 -20.54 0.29
CA ARG A 403 -22.43 -21.43 1.40
C ARG A 403 -21.45 -20.77 2.35
N ALA A 404 -20.49 -19.99 1.82
CA ALA A 404 -19.52 -19.27 2.65
C ALA A 404 -20.19 -18.32 3.65
N LEU A 405 -21.28 -17.70 3.23
CA LEU A 405 -22.07 -16.81 4.09
C LEU A 405 -23.17 -17.53 4.90
N GLY A 406 -23.32 -18.85 4.75
CA GLY A 406 -24.35 -19.65 5.43
C GLY A 406 -25.78 -19.30 5.03
N LEU A 407 -25.98 -18.71 3.84
CA LEU A 407 -27.28 -18.29 3.36
C LEU A 407 -28.10 -19.50 2.88
N ALA A 408 -29.36 -19.59 3.29
CA ALA A 408 -30.25 -20.69 2.89
C ALA A 408 -30.60 -20.60 1.38
N ALA A 409 -30.35 -21.69 0.66
CA ALA A 409 -30.62 -21.76 -0.78
C ALA A 409 -32.13 -21.70 -1.08
N LYS A 410 -32.56 -20.72 -1.88
CA LYS A 410 -33.97 -20.50 -2.27
C LYS A 410 -34.03 -20.10 -3.75
N ASP A 411 -34.75 -20.89 -4.55
CA ASP A 411 -35.00 -20.55 -5.96
C ASP A 411 -35.99 -19.40 -6.08
N THR A 412 -35.55 -18.32 -6.72
CA THR A 412 -36.34 -17.10 -6.93
C THR A 412 -36.84 -16.95 -8.37
N LYS A 413 -36.47 -17.86 -9.27
CA LYS A 413 -36.86 -17.90 -10.69
C LYS A 413 -36.59 -16.59 -11.47
N VAL A 414 -35.55 -15.87 -11.06
CA VAL A 414 -35.22 -14.53 -11.63
C VAL A 414 -34.61 -14.64 -13.03
N PHE A 415 -33.87 -15.72 -13.31
CA PHE A 415 -33.15 -15.86 -14.58
C PHE A 415 -33.78 -16.94 -15.48
N THR A 416 -33.96 -16.60 -16.74
CA THR A 416 -34.63 -17.46 -17.72
C THR A 416 -33.82 -18.71 -18.11
N ASP A 417 -32.49 -18.66 -17.92
CA ASP A 417 -31.54 -19.74 -18.21
C ASP A 417 -31.13 -20.53 -16.93
N VAL A 418 -31.87 -20.37 -15.82
CA VAL A 418 -31.67 -21.10 -14.58
C VAL A 418 -32.92 -21.92 -14.25
N PRO A 419 -33.04 -23.14 -14.81
CA PRO A 419 -34.19 -24.00 -14.53
C PRO A 419 -34.23 -24.45 -13.07
N SER A 420 -35.41 -24.43 -12.44
CA SER A 420 -35.61 -24.84 -11.03
C SER A 420 -35.17 -26.30 -10.73
N SER A 421 -35.08 -27.15 -11.74
CA SER A 421 -34.60 -28.53 -11.62
C SER A 421 -33.08 -28.67 -11.46
N LYS A 422 -32.33 -27.58 -11.67
CA LYS A 422 -30.88 -27.60 -11.57
C LYS A 422 -30.43 -27.42 -10.13
N TRP A 423 -29.36 -28.14 -9.73
CA TRP A 423 -28.82 -28.11 -8.38
C TRP A 423 -28.41 -26.70 -7.91
N TYR A 424 -28.06 -25.83 -8.82
CA TYR A 424 -27.58 -24.48 -8.53
C TYR A 424 -28.73 -23.44 -8.44
N ALA A 425 -29.97 -23.78 -8.80
CA ALA A 425 -31.06 -22.81 -8.90
C ALA A 425 -31.30 -22.06 -7.59
N GLY A 426 -31.35 -22.77 -6.46
CA GLY A 426 -31.51 -22.17 -5.15
C GLY A 426 -30.35 -21.28 -4.74
N TYR A 427 -29.13 -21.66 -5.03
CA TYR A 427 -27.94 -20.84 -4.71
C TYR A 427 -27.90 -19.55 -5.51
N ILE A 428 -28.16 -19.61 -6.82
CA ILE A 428 -28.22 -18.44 -7.70
C ILE A 428 -29.36 -17.52 -7.27
N GLY A 429 -30.54 -18.09 -6.95
CA GLY A 429 -31.68 -17.32 -6.47
C GLY A 429 -31.36 -16.56 -5.17
N THR A 430 -30.78 -17.23 -4.19
CA THR A 430 -30.34 -16.60 -2.94
C THR A 430 -29.26 -15.56 -3.17
N ALA A 431 -28.20 -15.88 -3.92
CA ALA A 431 -27.11 -14.94 -4.20
C ALA A 431 -27.61 -13.67 -4.91
N ASN A 432 -28.62 -13.79 -5.79
CA ASN A 432 -29.23 -12.64 -6.44
C ASN A 432 -30.09 -11.82 -5.47
N SER A 433 -30.97 -12.48 -4.67
CA SER A 433 -31.82 -11.75 -3.70
C SER A 433 -31.03 -11.07 -2.59
N SER A 434 -29.83 -11.58 -2.28
CA SER A 434 -28.87 -10.95 -1.35
C SER A 434 -27.96 -9.90 -2.01
N GLY A 435 -28.18 -9.59 -3.30
CA GLY A 435 -27.40 -8.60 -4.03
C GLY A 435 -25.95 -9.00 -4.37
N ILE A 436 -25.56 -10.26 -4.15
CA ILE A 436 -24.21 -10.77 -4.42
C ILE A 436 -23.96 -10.93 -5.91
N VAL A 437 -24.92 -11.51 -6.64
CA VAL A 437 -24.78 -11.77 -8.07
C VAL A 437 -25.80 -10.99 -8.90
N ASN A 438 -25.35 -10.54 -10.06
CA ASN A 438 -26.17 -9.96 -11.11
C ASN A 438 -26.16 -10.87 -12.35
N GLY A 439 -27.18 -10.73 -13.20
CA GLY A 439 -27.22 -11.39 -14.50
C GLY A 439 -26.22 -10.78 -15.50
N VAL A 440 -26.10 -11.45 -16.64
CA VAL A 440 -25.27 -10.99 -17.77
C VAL A 440 -26.05 -10.15 -18.79
N GLY A 441 -27.26 -9.77 -18.44
CA GLY A 441 -28.20 -9.05 -19.30
C GLY A 441 -29.31 -9.94 -19.86
N SER A 442 -30.36 -9.32 -20.44
CA SER A 442 -31.50 -10.02 -21.05
C SER A 442 -32.17 -11.08 -20.16
N GLY A 443 -32.20 -10.86 -18.84
CA GLY A 443 -32.78 -11.81 -17.88
C GLY A 443 -32.04 -13.14 -17.75
N LYS A 444 -30.74 -13.18 -18.12
CA LYS A 444 -29.89 -14.38 -18.07
C LYS A 444 -28.79 -14.26 -17.02
N PHE A 445 -28.37 -15.40 -16.44
CA PHE A 445 -27.27 -15.53 -15.51
C PHE A 445 -26.01 -16.13 -16.15
N ASN A 446 -26.16 -16.95 -17.18
CA ASN A 446 -25.11 -17.76 -17.81
C ASN A 446 -24.45 -18.75 -16.83
N PRO A 447 -25.22 -19.71 -16.24
CA PRO A 447 -24.74 -20.56 -15.15
C PRO A 447 -23.54 -21.43 -15.51
N ASP A 448 -23.48 -21.93 -16.75
CA ASP A 448 -22.41 -22.80 -17.23
C ASP A 448 -21.21 -22.06 -17.83
N GLY A 449 -21.30 -20.73 -17.94
CA GLY A 449 -20.17 -19.87 -18.37
C GLY A 449 -19.07 -19.84 -17.33
N THR A 450 -17.82 -19.82 -17.79
CA THR A 450 -16.65 -19.67 -16.93
C THR A 450 -16.62 -18.26 -16.34
N ILE A 451 -16.39 -18.16 -15.02
CA ILE A 451 -16.28 -16.86 -14.33
C ILE A 451 -14.88 -16.27 -14.53
N THR A 452 -14.80 -14.98 -14.79
CA THR A 452 -13.56 -14.23 -14.91
C THR A 452 -13.11 -13.62 -13.58
N ARG A 453 -11.82 -13.23 -13.47
CA ARG A 453 -11.28 -12.60 -12.25
C ARG A 453 -12.06 -11.34 -11.86
N GLN A 454 -12.39 -10.44 -12.80
CA GLN A 454 -13.15 -9.23 -12.50
C GLN A 454 -14.59 -9.52 -12.07
N GLU A 455 -15.23 -10.56 -12.61
CA GLU A 455 -16.57 -10.96 -12.16
C GLU A 455 -16.54 -11.57 -10.76
N ALA A 456 -15.55 -12.40 -10.46
CA ALA A 456 -15.34 -12.96 -9.13
C ALA A 456 -15.10 -11.87 -8.09
N ALA A 457 -14.23 -10.90 -8.40
CA ALA A 457 -13.96 -9.75 -7.51
C ALA A 457 -15.24 -8.95 -7.22
N ALA A 458 -16.05 -8.67 -8.24
CA ALA A 458 -17.31 -7.94 -8.06
C ALA A 458 -18.31 -8.71 -7.16
N MET A 459 -18.38 -10.02 -7.28
CA MET A 459 -19.25 -10.84 -6.45
C MET A 459 -18.72 -10.94 -5.01
N VAL A 460 -17.39 -11.09 -4.82
CA VAL A 460 -16.77 -11.14 -3.50
C VAL A 460 -16.88 -9.79 -2.79
N ALA A 461 -16.68 -8.66 -3.46
CA ALA A 461 -16.86 -7.35 -2.87
C ALA A 461 -18.29 -7.13 -2.34
N ARG A 462 -19.31 -7.57 -3.09
CA ARG A 462 -20.70 -7.50 -2.63
C ARG A 462 -20.97 -8.43 -1.44
N ALA A 463 -20.36 -9.63 -1.43
CA ALA A 463 -20.41 -10.54 -0.29
C ALA A 463 -19.70 -9.95 0.94
N ALA A 464 -18.55 -9.30 0.75
CA ALA A 464 -17.81 -8.62 1.80
C ALA A 464 -18.61 -7.52 2.49
N LYS A 465 -19.43 -6.79 1.73
CA LYS A 465 -20.36 -5.78 2.28
C LYS A 465 -21.37 -6.41 3.24
N LEU A 466 -21.90 -7.58 2.93
CA LEU A 466 -22.78 -8.33 3.85
C LEU A 466 -22.03 -8.80 5.10
N CYS A 467 -20.73 -9.06 4.99
CA CYS A 467 -19.85 -9.39 6.11
C CYS A 467 -19.46 -8.18 6.97
N GLY A 468 -19.98 -6.97 6.68
CA GLY A 468 -19.73 -5.76 7.45
C GLY A 468 -18.47 -4.99 7.03
N LEU A 469 -17.81 -5.36 5.91
CA LEU A 469 -16.69 -4.60 5.39
C LEU A 469 -17.19 -3.37 4.60
N ASP A 470 -16.53 -2.23 4.79
CA ASP A 470 -16.76 -1.07 3.93
C ASP A 470 -16.09 -1.31 2.57
N THR A 471 -16.91 -1.43 1.55
CA THR A 471 -16.46 -1.72 0.17
C THR A 471 -16.43 -0.48 -0.71
N SER A 472 -16.76 0.68 -0.17
CA SER A 472 -16.76 1.95 -0.91
C SER A 472 -15.34 2.47 -1.10
N MET A 473 -15.02 2.90 -2.31
CA MET A 473 -13.77 3.55 -2.63
C MET A 473 -14.05 4.76 -3.53
N ASP A 474 -13.40 5.88 -3.26
CA ASP A 474 -13.44 7.02 -4.16
C ASP A 474 -12.68 6.73 -5.48
N ALA A 475 -12.99 7.49 -6.52
CA ALA A 475 -12.46 7.25 -7.87
C ALA A 475 -10.93 7.35 -7.94
N ALA A 476 -10.33 8.19 -7.12
CA ALA A 476 -8.88 8.37 -7.07
C ALA A 476 -8.21 7.16 -6.41
N SER A 477 -8.70 6.72 -5.25
CA SER A 477 -8.22 5.50 -4.58
C SER A 477 -8.36 4.25 -5.46
N VAL A 478 -9.46 4.15 -6.22
CA VAL A 478 -9.64 3.08 -7.22
C VAL A 478 -8.57 3.14 -8.30
N LYS A 479 -8.32 4.33 -8.87
CA LYS A 479 -7.31 4.53 -9.91
C LYS A 479 -5.92 4.17 -9.39
N ASP A 480 -5.56 4.68 -8.24
CA ASP A 480 -4.25 4.49 -7.63
C ASP A 480 -3.97 3.02 -7.29
N MET A 481 -4.97 2.34 -6.70
CA MET A 481 -4.87 0.91 -6.42
C MET A 481 -4.64 0.09 -7.69
N LEU A 482 -5.34 0.40 -8.77
CA LEU A 482 -5.24 -0.36 -10.01
C LEU A 482 -4.03 0.05 -10.87
N ALA A 483 -3.57 1.29 -10.80
CA ALA A 483 -2.48 1.81 -11.63
C ALA A 483 -1.11 1.14 -11.36
N GLN A 484 -0.96 0.44 -10.23
CA GLN A 484 0.22 -0.36 -9.96
C GLN A 484 0.37 -1.60 -10.86
N PHE A 485 -0.66 -1.94 -11.65
CA PHE A 485 -0.68 -3.10 -12.55
C PHE A 485 -0.57 -2.67 -14.01
N GLY A 486 0.25 -3.38 -14.79
CA GLY A 486 0.53 -3.03 -16.18
C GLY A 486 -0.68 -3.02 -17.11
N ASP A 487 -1.71 -3.81 -16.81
CA ASP A 487 -2.92 -3.97 -17.63
C ASP A 487 -4.19 -3.34 -17.01
N TYR A 488 -4.07 -2.48 -16.01
CA TYR A 488 -5.21 -1.91 -15.27
C TYR A 488 -6.28 -1.26 -16.15
N ARG A 489 -5.89 -0.76 -17.33
CA ARG A 489 -6.82 -0.16 -18.30
C ARG A 489 -7.77 -1.17 -18.93
N SER A 490 -7.44 -2.46 -18.89
CA SER A 490 -8.28 -3.54 -19.42
C SER A 490 -9.41 -3.93 -18.46
N VAL A 491 -9.40 -3.44 -17.22
CA VAL A 491 -10.48 -3.65 -16.26
C VAL A 491 -11.74 -2.91 -16.71
N ALA A 492 -12.85 -3.63 -16.80
CA ALA A 492 -14.15 -3.05 -17.17
C ALA A 492 -14.57 -1.99 -16.13
N SER A 493 -15.21 -0.90 -16.57
CA SER A 493 -15.59 0.23 -15.71
C SER A 493 -16.37 -0.19 -14.46
N TRP A 494 -17.30 -1.13 -14.59
CA TRP A 494 -18.11 -1.68 -13.49
C TRP A 494 -17.32 -2.55 -12.50
N ALA A 495 -16.15 -3.03 -12.89
CA ALA A 495 -15.29 -3.91 -12.07
C ALA A 495 -14.15 -3.17 -11.37
N LYS A 496 -13.88 -1.91 -11.73
CA LYS A 496 -12.73 -1.15 -11.19
C LYS A 496 -12.80 -1.01 -9.67
N GLU A 497 -13.89 -0.47 -9.14
CA GLU A 497 -14.07 -0.29 -7.70
C GLU A 497 -14.04 -1.63 -6.94
N PRO A 498 -14.82 -2.68 -7.31
CA PRO A 498 -14.73 -3.97 -6.65
C PRO A 498 -13.34 -4.62 -6.68
N MET A 499 -12.63 -4.49 -7.80
CA MET A 499 -11.26 -5.02 -7.90
C MET A 499 -10.29 -4.25 -7.02
N ALA A 500 -10.35 -2.92 -7.05
CA ALA A 500 -9.53 -2.07 -6.19
C ALA A 500 -9.77 -2.38 -4.71
N PHE A 501 -11.04 -2.51 -4.29
CA PHE A 501 -11.39 -2.95 -2.95
C PHE A 501 -10.78 -4.32 -2.60
N CYS A 502 -10.96 -5.32 -3.46
CA CYS A 502 -10.41 -6.65 -3.20
C CYS A 502 -8.88 -6.66 -3.07
N TYR A 503 -8.19 -5.78 -3.80
CA TYR A 503 -6.74 -5.58 -3.65
C TYR A 503 -6.40 -4.82 -2.37
N SER A 504 -7.12 -3.75 -2.02
CA SER A 504 -6.82 -2.92 -0.86
C SER A 504 -6.89 -3.66 0.48
N VAL A 505 -7.79 -4.66 0.57
CA VAL A 505 -7.97 -5.50 1.77
C VAL A 505 -7.36 -6.90 1.61
N ASN A 506 -6.47 -7.11 0.65
CA ASN A 506 -5.77 -8.37 0.37
C ASN A 506 -6.68 -9.59 0.12
N ILE A 507 -7.91 -9.37 -0.35
CA ILE A 507 -8.78 -10.45 -0.85
C ILE A 507 -8.21 -11.02 -2.13
N LEU A 508 -7.69 -10.15 -3.03
CA LEU A 508 -6.89 -10.51 -4.20
C LEU A 508 -5.41 -10.31 -3.91
N ASP A 509 -4.58 -11.21 -4.42
CA ASP A 509 -3.13 -11.12 -4.33
C ASP A 509 -2.60 -10.01 -5.27
N GLN A 510 -1.83 -9.08 -4.71
CA GLN A 510 -1.23 -7.96 -5.43
C GLN A 510 0.17 -8.30 -5.98
N SER A 511 0.63 -9.54 -5.89
CA SER A 511 1.99 -9.92 -6.25
C SER A 511 2.26 -10.01 -7.74
N ASP A 512 1.21 -10.16 -8.56
CA ASP A 512 1.36 -10.20 -10.01
C ASP A 512 1.53 -8.79 -10.60
N LEU A 513 2.24 -8.68 -11.72
CA LEU A 513 2.43 -7.42 -12.46
C LEU A 513 1.19 -7.02 -13.26
N ASN A 514 0.27 -7.96 -13.49
CA ASN A 514 -0.95 -7.77 -14.27
C ASN A 514 -2.16 -8.30 -13.51
N ILE A 515 -3.29 -7.64 -13.70
CA ILE A 515 -4.59 -8.02 -13.15
C ILE A 515 -5.17 -9.22 -13.89
N GLU A 516 -5.01 -9.29 -15.21
CA GLU A 516 -5.65 -10.24 -16.12
C GLU A 516 -7.18 -10.33 -15.91
N PRO A 517 -7.94 -9.20 -15.97
CA PRO A 517 -9.30 -9.12 -15.44
C PRO A 517 -10.29 -10.04 -16.15
N THR A 518 -10.07 -10.35 -17.42
CA THR A 518 -10.92 -11.23 -18.24
C THR A 518 -10.48 -12.68 -18.25
N LYS A 519 -9.36 -13.01 -17.60
CA LYS A 519 -8.89 -14.38 -17.45
C LYS A 519 -9.86 -15.18 -16.58
N ALA A 520 -10.11 -16.42 -16.96
CA ALA A 520 -10.88 -17.35 -16.15
C ALA A 520 -10.17 -17.61 -14.81
N ILE A 521 -10.87 -17.41 -13.70
CA ILE A 521 -10.31 -17.62 -12.37
C ILE A 521 -10.27 -19.10 -12.01
N LEU A 522 -9.26 -19.49 -11.25
CA LEU A 522 -9.03 -20.88 -10.84
C LEU A 522 -9.72 -21.20 -9.50
N ARG A 523 -10.01 -22.48 -9.28
CA ARG A 523 -10.63 -22.94 -8.03
C ARG A 523 -9.82 -22.60 -6.79
N CYS A 524 -8.50 -22.68 -6.86
CA CYS A 524 -7.61 -22.30 -5.76
C CYS A 524 -7.63 -20.81 -5.48
N GLU A 525 -7.70 -19.96 -6.51
CA GLU A 525 -7.79 -18.51 -6.36
C GLU A 525 -9.11 -18.10 -5.68
N ILE A 526 -10.22 -18.73 -6.07
CA ILE A 526 -11.54 -18.51 -5.45
C ILE A 526 -11.54 -18.93 -3.97
N ALA A 527 -10.95 -20.07 -3.65
CA ALA A 527 -10.81 -20.51 -2.26
C ALA A 527 -10.02 -19.48 -1.44
N GLN A 528 -8.91 -18.98 -1.99
CA GLN A 528 -8.10 -17.96 -1.33
C GLN A 528 -8.87 -16.65 -1.13
N MET A 529 -9.57 -16.17 -2.17
CA MET A 529 -10.36 -14.94 -2.07
C MET A 529 -11.43 -15.02 -0.97
N LEU A 530 -12.16 -16.12 -0.89
CA LEU A 530 -13.21 -16.29 0.13
C LEU A 530 -12.62 -16.45 1.53
N TYR A 531 -11.52 -17.19 1.66
CA TYR A 531 -10.79 -17.29 2.91
C TYR A 531 -10.33 -15.92 3.39
N ASN A 532 -9.69 -15.14 2.52
CA ASN A 532 -9.21 -13.80 2.84
C ASN A 532 -10.37 -12.85 3.21
N MET A 533 -11.49 -12.91 2.47
CA MET A 533 -12.69 -12.11 2.76
C MET A 533 -13.26 -12.42 4.14
N LEU A 534 -13.45 -13.69 4.47
CA LEU A 534 -13.99 -14.10 5.77
C LEU A 534 -13.04 -13.78 6.92
N SER A 535 -11.73 -13.92 6.69
CA SER A 535 -10.69 -13.54 7.66
C SER A 535 -10.64 -12.03 7.87
N ALA A 536 -10.71 -11.21 6.81
CA ALA A 536 -10.77 -9.75 6.91
C ALA A 536 -12.02 -9.29 7.67
N ALA A 537 -13.14 -9.99 7.51
CA ALA A 537 -14.38 -9.74 8.25
C ALA A 537 -14.39 -10.37 9.66
N GLU A 538 -13.32 -11.02 10.09
CA GLU A 538 -13.19 -11.74 11.38
C GLU A 538 -14.28 -12.80 11.62
N LEU A 539 -14.70 -13.48 10.56
CA LEU A 539 -15.74 -14.51 10.61
C LEU A 539 -15.17 -15.94 10.63
N ILE A 540 -13.86 -16.08 10.38
CA ILE A 540 -13.11 -17.35 10.51
C ILE A 540 -11.72 -17.10 11.08
#